data_617ac0569d52f644fccc136ca57d1179
#
_entry.id   617ac0569d52f644fccc136ca57d1179
#
_cell.length_a   1.000
_cell.length_b   1.000
_cell.length_c   1.000
_cell.angle_alpha   90.00
_cell.angle_beta   90.00
_cell.angle_gamma   90.00
#
_symmetry.space_group_name_H-M   'P 1'
#
loop_
_entity.id
_entity.type
_entity.pdbx_description
1 polymer ?
#
loop_
_entity_poly.entity_id
_entity_poly.type
_entity_poly.pdbx_seq_one_letter_code
_entity_poly.pdbx_strand_id
1 'polypeptide(L)'
;MPFLSRILTLPRNPDLVLVDTKVIAMAPVRFLVAGMGDALATWFEADACRQSHSPNQCGGLGTLAGYSLARLCYDTILEYGVTAKTSCEQKVVTPALAHVVEANTLLSGLGFESGGLASAQSIHNGLTQLPGTHDYYHGEKVAIGVLAGIYLG
;
A
#
# COMPACT_ATOMS: atom_id res chain seq x y z
N MET A 1 12.43 -3.38 -22.77
CA MET A 1 11.13 -2.68 -22.74
C MET A 1 10.97 -2.07 -21.36
N PRO A 2 10.53 -0.83 -21.19
CA PRO A 2 10.25 -0.30 -19.86
C PRO A 2 9.07 -1.08 -19.28
N PHE A 3 9.27 -1.65 -18.07
CA PHE A 3 8.29 -2.51 -17.41
C PHE A 3 7.07 -1.75 -16.90
N LEU A 4 7.20 -0.45 -16.64
CA LEU A 4 6.08 0.43 -16.34
C LEU A 4 6.01 1.48 -17.43
N SER A 5 5.21 1.23 -18.45
CA SER A 5 5.08 2.15 -19.59
C SER A 5 3.98 3.19 -19.39
N ARG A 6 3.01 2.93 -18.52
CA ARG A 6 1.88 3.84 -18.30
C ARG A 6 1.07 3.51 -17.06
N ILE A 7 0.71 4.54 -16.29
CA ILE A 7 -0.35 4.49 -15.27
C ILE A 7 -1.64 4.96 -15.93
N LEU A 8 -2.71 4.17 -15.80
CA LEU A 8 -4.03 4.52 -16.28
C LEU A 8 -4.90 4.97 -15.11
N THR A 9 -5.28 6.24 -15.10
CA THR A 9 -6.23 6.77 -14.12
C THR A 9 -7.65 6.59 -14.66
N LEU A 10 -8.49 5.90 -13.90
CA LEU A 10 -9.91 5.73 -14.24
C LEU A 10 -10.71 6.95 -13.76
N PRO A 11 -11.83 7.28 -14.43
CA PRO A 11 -12.65 8.46 -14.09
C PRO A 11 -13.42 8.29 -12.78
N ARG A 12 -13.56 7.08 -12.26
CA ARG A 12 -14.21 6.76 -10.99
C ARG A 12 -13.74 5.42 -10.43
N ASN A 13 -13.87 5.27 -9.14
CA ASN A 13 -13.65 4.00 -8.45
C ASN A 13 -14.73 2.97 -8.81
N PRO A 14 -14.46 1.65 -8.64
CA PRO A 14 -15.46 0.62 -8.86
C PRO A 14 -16.65 0.79 -7.90
N ASP A 15 -17.85 0.45 -8.38
CA ASP A 15 -19.07 0.53 -7.56
C ASP A 15 -19.12 -0.53 -6.44
N LEU A 16 -18.34 -1.61 -6.58
CA LEU A 16 -18.23 -2.70 -5.59
C LEU A 16 -16.83 -3.30 -5.65
N VAL A 17 -16.22 -3.48 -4.49
CA VAL A 17 -15.01 -4.30 -4.30
C VAL A 17 -15.37 -5.46 -3.39
N LEU A 18 -15.45 -6.67 -3.96
CA LEU A 18 -15.76 -7.90 -3.22
C LEU A 18 -14.47 -8.70 -2.99
N VAL A 19 -14.15 -8.94 -1.73
CA VAL A 19 -12.91 -9.65 -1.33
C VAL A 19 -13.27 -10.90 -0.55
N ASP A 20 -12.88 -12.08 -1.06
CA ASP A 20 -12.96 -13.34 -0.33
C ASP A 20 -11.64 -13.57 0.44
N THR A 21 -11.70 -13.38 1.76
CA THR A 21 -10.53 -13.56 2.65
C THR A 21 -10.00 -15.00 2.66
N LYS A 22 -10.85 -15.99 2.32
CA LYS A 22 -10.42 -17.40 2.20
C LYS A 22 -9.49 -17.58 1.00
N VAL A 23 -9.80 -16.96 -0.13
CA VAL A 23 -8.91 -16.98 -1.30
C VAL A 23 -7.54 -16.40 -0.94
N ILE A 24 -7.52 -15.30 -0.21
CA ILE A 24 -6.27 -14.67 0.25
C ILE A 24 -5.53 -15.58 1.23
N ALA A 25 -6.21 -16.18 2.19
CA ALA A 25 -5.60 -17.13 3.14
C ALA A 25 -4.94 -18.32 2.43
N MET A 26 -5.51 -18.80 1.32
CA MET A 26 -4.98 -19.92 0.55
C MET A 26 -3.86 -19.53 -0.42
N ALA A 27 -3.67 -18.24 -0.71
CA ALA A 27 -2.64 -17.75 -1.60
C ALA A 27 -1.22 -17.88 -0.98
N PRO A 28 -0.14 -17.76 -1.78
CA PRO A 28 1.21 -17.63 -1.25
C PRO A 28 1.34 -16.43 -0.33
N VAL A 29 1.88 -16.63 0.87
CA VAL A 29 2.01 -15.60 1.90
C VAL A 29 2.78 -14.35 1.43
N ARG A 30 3.69 -14.53 0.47
CA ARG A 30 4.46 -13.43 -0.14
C ARG A 30 3.56 -12.33 -0.73
N PHE A 31 2.39 -12.70 -1.28
CA PHE A 31 1.43 -11.71 -1.81
C PHE A 31 0.84 -10.84 -0.71
N LEU A 32 0.46 -11.44 0.43
CA LEU A 32 -0.04 -10.69 1.58
C LEU A 32 1.05 -9.75 2.12
N VAL A 33 2.28 -10.26 2.27
CA VAL A 33 3.42 -9.47 2.80
C VAL A 33 3.77 -8.31 1.86
N ALA A 34 3.78 -8.54 0.54
CA ALA A 34 3.98 -7.47 -0.43
C ALA A 34 2.89 -6.40 -0.33
N GLY A 35 1.61 -6.81 -0.20
CA GLY A 35 0.51 -5.87 0.03
C GLY A 35 0.66 -5.07 1.32
N MET A 36 1.11 -5.70 2.42
CA MET A 36 1.41 -4.98 3.67
C MET A 36 2.53 -3.94 3.49
N GLY A 37 3.55 -4.25 2.71
CA GLY A 37 4.63 -3.31 2.41
C GLY A 37 4.15 -2.07 1.67
N ASP A 38 3.23 -2.24 0.73
CA ASP A 38 2.58 -1.15 0.00
C ASP A 38 1.63 -0.34 0.91
N ALA A 39 0.78 -1.03 1.66
CA ALA A 39 -0.16 -0.42 2.60
C ALA A 39 0.55 0.42 3.69
N LEU A 40 1.70 -0.05 4.16
CA LEU A 40 2.51 0.68 5.14
C LEU A 40 2.99 2.04 4.60
N ALA A 41 3.33 2.11 3.31
CA ALA A 41 3.79 3.34 2.65
C ALA A 41 2.72 4.43 2.65
N THR A 42 1.44 4.06 2.62
CA THR A 42 0.31 4.98 2.47
C THR A 42 0.35 6.12 3.49
N TRP A 43 0.65 5.84 4.76
CA TRP A 43 0.75 6.88 5.79
C TRP A 43 1.96 7.79 5.58
N PHE A 44 3.14 7.25 5.32
CA PHE A 44 4.35 8.05 5.16
C PHE A 44 4.24 9.02 3.98
N GLU A 45 3.64 8.56 2.88
CA GLU A 45 3.45 9.37 1.70
C GLU A 45 2.36 10.42 1.87
N ALA A 46 1.23 10.06 2.48
CA ALA A 46 0.15 11.00 2.81
C ALA A 46 0.61 12.08 3.79
N ASP A 47 1.41 11.71 4.81
CA ASP A 47 1.95 12.68 5.77
C ASP A 47 2.99 13.61 5.13
N ALA A 48 3.85 13.10 4.25
CA ALA A 48 4.77 13.93 3.47
C ALA A 48 4.03 14.94 2.57
N CYS A 49 2.98 14.50 1.88
CA CYS A 49 2.13 15.39 1.09
C CYS A 49 1.40 16.43 1.94
N ARG A 50 0.92 16.03 3.13
CA ARG A 50 0.30 16.94 4.10
C ARG A 50 1.27 18.03 4.56
N GLN A 51 2.49 17.67 4.92
CA GLN A 51 3.52 18.59 5.40
C GLN A 51 4.02 19.54 4.30
N SER A 52 4.18 19.04 3.08
CA SER A 52 4.64 19.84 1.93
C SER A 52 3.53 20.58 1.20
N HIS A 53 2.26 20.42 1.61
CA HIS A 53 1.09 20.95 0.90
C HIS A 53 1.03 20.50 -0.58
N SER A 54 1.53 19.32 -0.87
CA SER A 54 1.52 18.73 -2.21
C SER A 54 0.11 18.21 -2.57
N PRO A 55 -0.29 18.28 -3.84
CA PRO A 55 -1.59 17.76 -4.28
C PRO A 55 -1.63 16.22 -4.16
N ASN A 56 -2.83 15.70 -3.89
CA ASN A 56 -3.13 14.27 -3.91
C ASN A 56 -3.39 13.77 -5.35
N GLN A 57 -3.73 12.48 -5.48
CA GLN A 57 -3.97 11.87 -6.81
C GLN A 57 -5.25 12.39 -7.51
N CYS A 58 -6.14 13.03 -6.76
CA CYS A 58 -7.36 13.68 -7.30
C CYS A 58 -7.12 15.14 -7.73
N GLY A 59 -5.92 15.67 -7.58
CA GLY A 59 -5.55 17.04 -7.97
C GLY A 59 -5.92 18.11 -6.94
N GLY A 60 -6.35 17.71 -5.73
CA GLY A 60 -6.64 18.59 -4.59
C GLY A 60 -5.69 18.36 -3.42
N LEU A 61 -5.90 19.08 -2.33
CA LEU A 61 -5.20 18.80 -1.07
C LEU A 61 -5.90 17.65 -0.34
N GLY A 62 -5.13 16.90 0.46
CA GLY A 62 -5.67 15.85 1.30
C GLY A 62 -6.63 16.41 2.36
N THR A 63 -7.60 15.59 2.75
CA THR A 63 -8.60 15.92 3.77
C THR A 63 -8.28 15.24 5.10
N LEU A 64 -8.89 15.70 6.21
CA LEU A 64 -8.78 15.02 7.50
C LEU A 64 -9.20 13.55 7.41
N ALA A 65 -10.26 13.25 6.66
CA ALA A 65 -10.71 11.87 6.45
C ALA A 65 -9.66 11.03 5.70
N GLY A 66 -9.09 11.56 4.60
CA GLY A 66 -8.04 10.88 3.83
C GLY A 66 -6.82 10.56 4.69
N TYR A 67 -6.32 11.54 5.45
CA TYR A 67 -5.18 11.33 6.37
C TYR A 67 -5.52 10.35 7.51
N SER A 68 -6.75 10.37 8.03
CA SER A 68 -7.17 9.42 9.06
C SER A 68 -7.24 7.99 8.52
N LEU A 69 -7.68 7.78 7.28
CA LEU A 69 -7.67 6.46 6.62
C LEU A 69 -6.26 5.97 6.38
N ALA A 70 -5.36 6.83 5.91
CA ALA A 70 -3.94 6.49 5.73
C ALA A 70 -3.28 6.12 7.06
N ARG A 71 -3.57 6.83 8.14
CA ARG A 71 -3.08 6.53 9.46
C ARG A 71 -3.65 5.24 10.02
N LEU A 72 -4.96 5.02 9.88
CA LEU A 72 -5.60 3.76 10.29
C LEU A 72 -5.02 2.57 9.53
N CYS A 73 -4.70 2.72 8.25
CA CYS A 73 -4.00 1.71 7.46
C CYS A 73 -2.67 1.31 8.12
N TYR A 74 -1.84 2.29 8.41
CA TYR A 74 -0.55 2.09 9.07
C TYR A 74 -0.69 1.38 10.43
N ASP A 75 -1.55 1.89 11.30
CA ASP A 75 -1.76 1.33 12.64
C ASP A 75 -2.28 -0.12 12.55
N THR A 76 -3.19 -0.42 11.62
CA THR A 76 -3.71 -1.77 11.37
C THR A 76 -2.61 -2.74 10.93
N ILE A 77 -1.73 -2.32 10.02
CA ILE A 77 -0.60 -3.17 9.58
C ILE A 77 0.36 -3.44 10.74
N LEU A 78 0.67 -2.45 11.57
CA LEU A 78 1.56 -2.64 12.72
C LEU A 78 0.94 -3.57 13.77
N GLU A 79 -0.34 -3.44 14.04
CA GLU A 79 -1.03 -4.24 15.08
C GLU A 79 -1.25 -5.68 14.64
N TYR A 80 -1.72 -5.90 13.41
CA TYR A 80 -2.20 -7.22 12.96
C TYR A 80 -1.28 -7.92 11.96
N GLY A 81 -0.30 -7.24 11.37
CA GLY A 81 0.46 -7.76 10.22
C GLY A 81 1.16 -9.09 10.50
N VAL A 82 1.83 -9.23 11.64
CA VAL A 82 2.54 -10.48 12.00
C VAL A 82 1.54 -11.63 12.20
N THR A 83 0.43 -11.38 12.90
CA THR A 83 -0.61 -12.37 13.14
C THR A 83 -1.31 -12.76 11.85
N ALA A 84 -1.60 -11.82 10.97
CA ALA A 84 -2.19 -12.07 9.65
C ALA A 84 -1.26 -12.91 8.76
N LYS A 85 0.05 -12.62 8.77
CA LYS A 85 1.05 -13.44 8.07
C LYS A 85 1.01 -14.89 8.54
N THR A 86 1.04 -15.11 9.85
CA THR A 86 0.95 -16.45 10.45
C THR A 86 -0.37 -17.16 10.06
N SER A 87 -1.50 -16.43 10.07
CA SER A 87 -2.79 -16.96 9.63
C SER A 87 -2.74 -17.45 8.18
N CYS A 88 -2.14 -16.67 7.30
CA CYS A 88 -1.96 -17.03 5.89
C CYS A 88 -0.99 -18.21 5.70
N GLU A 89 0.08 -18.31 6.48
CA GLU A 89 1.00 -19.45 6.49
C GLU A 89 0.27 -20.75 6.91
N GLN A 90 -0.65 -20.65 7.86
CA GLN A 90 -1.46 -21.77 8.34
C GLN A 90 -2.73 -22.03 7.50
N LYS A 91 -2.97 -21.22 6.47
CA LYS A 91 -4.15 -21.32 5.58
C LYS A 91 -5.49 -21.17 6.34
N VAL A 92 -5.52 -20.34 7.37
CA VAL A 92 -6.72 -20.08 8.18
C VAL A 92 -7.18 -18.63 8.05
N VAL A 93 -8.48 -18.42 8.05
CA VAL A 93 -9.07 -17.07 8.11
C VAL A 93 -9.23 -16.70 9.57
N THR A 94 -8.64 -15.57 9.95
CA THR A 94 -8.74 -15.00 11.31
C THR A 94 -9.17 -13.53 11.22
N PRO A 95 -9.65 -12.93 12.32
CA PRO A 95 -9.93 -11.50 12.36
C PRO A 95 -8.69 -10.64 11.98
N ALA A 96 -7.49 -11.01 12.42
CA ALA A 96 -6.27 -10.29 12.07
C ALA A 96 -6.01 -10.31 10.55
N LEU A 97 -6.23 -11.45 9.88
CA LEU A 97 -6.13 -11.52 8.42
C LEU A 97 -7.17 -10.62 7.75
N ALA A 98 -8.42 -10.63 8.24
CA ALA A 98 -9.48 -9.79 7.68
C ALA A 98 -9.15 -8.30 7.80
N HIS A 99 -8.63 -7.84 8.95
CA HIS A 99 -8.19 -6.45 9.15
C HIS A 99 -7.05 -6.06 8.21
N VAL A 100 -6.05 -6.92 8.01
CA VAL A 100 -4.96 -6.64 7.08
C VAL A 100 -5.44 -6.63 5.63
N VAL A 101 -6.39 -7.48 5.27
CA VAL A 101 -7.02 -7.46 3.94
C VAL A 101 -7.77 -6.15 3.71
N GLU A 102 -8.52 -5.69 4.70
CA GLU A 102 -9.18 -4.37 4.64
C GLU A 102 -8.16 -3.23 4.51
N ALA A 103 -7.08 -3.27 5.29
CA ALA A 103 -6.00 -2.28 5.19
C ALA A 103 -5.38 -2.25 3.80
N ASN A 104 -5.04 -3.41 3.24
CA ASN A 104 -4.40 -3.52 1.93
C ASN A 104 -5.32 -3.08 0.77
N THR A 105 -6.63 -3.30 0.87
CA THR A 105 -7.55 -3.06 -0.25
C THR A 105 -8.32 -1.75 -0.13
N LEU A 106 -8.87 -1.43 1.04
CA LEU A 106 -9.70 -0.26 1.25
C LEU A 106 -8.90 0.92 1.81
N LEU A 107 -8.26 0.72 2.96
CA LEU A 107 -7.62 1.84 3.66
C LEU A 107 -6.43 2.38 2.89
N SER A 108 -5.59 1.50 2.33
CA SER A 108 -4.49 1.90 1.46
C SER A 108 -5.01 2.56 0.17
N GLY A 109 -6.01 1.97 -0.48
CA GLY A 109 -6.57 2.50 -1.73
C GLY A 109 -7.11 3.91 -1.58
N LEU A 110 -7.99 4.15 -0.60
CA LEU A 110 -8.56 5.47 -0.33
C LEU A 110 -7.52 6.42 0.27
N GLY A 111 -6.62 5.90 1.12
CA GLY A 111 -5.58 6.68 1.77
C GLY A 111 -4.58 7.27 0.79
N PHE A 112 -4.10 6.48 -0.20
CA PHE A 112 -3.17 7.00 -1.20
C PHE A 112 -3.84 7.97 -2.17
N GLU A 113 -5.06 7.64 -2.63
CA GLU A 113 -5.79 8.48 -3.58
C GLU A 113 -6.06 9.87 -2.98
N SER A 114 -6.51 9.90 -1.72
CA SER A 114 -6.90 11.12 -1.01
C SER A 114 -5.74 11.80 -0.26
N GLY A 115 -4.69 11.05 0.09
CA GLY A 115 -3.53 11.55 0.83
C GLY A 115 -2.38 12.01 -0.06
N GLY A 116 -2.15 11.34 -1.18
CA GLY A 116 -1.09 11.61 -2.13
C GLY A 116 0.05 10.59 -2.11
N LEU A 117 1.00 10.74 -3.03
CA LEU A 117 2.20 9.91 -3.18
C LEU A 117 3.46 10.75 -3.04
N ALA A 118 4.55 10.14 -2.55
CA ALA A 118 5.80 10.83 -2.28
C ALA A 118 7.03 9.96 -2.64
N SER A 119 8.05 9.94 -1.78
CA SER A 119 9.36 9.33 -2.06
C SER A 119 9.32 7.82 -2.26
N ALA A 120 8.48 7.09 -1.54
CA ALA A 120 8.43 5.63 -1.63
C ALA A 120 8.05 5.16 -3.03
N GLN A 121 7.03 5.76 -3.63
CA GLN A 121 6.62 5.48 -5.01
C GLN A 121 7.65 5.98 -6.04
N SER A 122 8.31 7.11 -5.79
CA SER A 122 9.37 7.61 -6.66
C SER A 122 10.57 6.66 -6.70
N ILE A 123 10.98 6.14 -5.54
CA ILE A 123 12.05 5.12 -5.42
C ILE A 123 11.61 3.81 -6.11
N HIS A 124 10.38 3.35 -5.87
CA HIS A 124 9.81 2.21 -6.58
C HIS A 124 9.93 2.37 -8.09
N ASN A 125 9.50 3.52 -8.63
CA ASN A 125 9.55 3.80 -10.07
C ASN A 125 10.99 3.73 -10.62
N GLY A 126 11.96 4.26 -9.87
CA GLY A 126 13.39 4.13 -10.18
C GLY A 126 13.85 2.67 -10.19
N LEU A 127 13.48 1.89 -9.18
CA LEU A 127 13.81 0.47 -9.08
C LEU A 127 13.26 -0.34 -10.26
N THR A 128 12.10 0.00 -10.82
CA THR A 128 11.55 -0.72 -11.98
C THR A 128 12.43 -0.64 -13.23
N GLN A 129 13.37 0.29 -13.29
CA GLN A 129 14.31 0.42 -14.40
C GLN A 129 15.51 -0.54 -14.28
N LEU A 130 15.71 -1.14 -13.13
CA LEU A 130 16.84 -2.03 -12.85
C LEU A 130 16.44 -3.49 -13.16
N PRO A 131 17.13 -4.18 -14.08
CA PRO A 131 16.80 -5.56 -14.44
C PRO A 131 16.76 -6.52 -13.25
N GLY A 132 17.65 -6.34 -12.28
CA GLY A 132 17.73 -7.19 -11.08
C GLY A 132 16.56 -7.07 -10.10
N THR A 133 15.63 -6.15 -10.33
CA THR A 133 14.46 -5.96 -9.45
C THR A 133 13.13 -6.43 -10.08
N HIS A 134 13.17 -7.00 -11.27
CA HIS A 134 11.95 -7.39 -11.99
C HIS A 134 11.20 -8.56 -11.32
N ASP A 135 11.88 -9.39 -10.55
CA ASP A 135 11.29 -10.52 -9.82
C ASP A 135 10.66 -10.14 -8.47
N TYR A 136 10.75 -8.85 -8.11
CA TYR A 136 10.14 -8.33 -6.89
C TYR A 136 8.78 -7.69 -7.19
N TYR A 137 7.82 -7.96 -6.31
CA TYR A 137 6.49 -7.35 -6.40
C TYR A 137 6.53 -5.85 -6.11
N HIS A 138 5.49 -5.15 -6.56
CA HIS A 138 5.33 -3.71 -6.34
C HIS A 138 5.55 -3.33 -4.86
N GLY A 139 4.79 -3.91 -3.96
CA GLY A 139 4.86 -3.58 -2.53
C GLY A 139 6.20 -3.93 -1.87
N GLU A 140 6.94 -4.93 -2.36
CA GLU A 140 8.29 -5.23 -1.87
C GLU A 140 9.26 -4.08 -2.20
N LYS A 141 9.15 -3.51 -3.40
CA LYS A 141 9.96 -2.35 -3.82
C LYS A 141 9.52 -1.06 -3.13
N VAL A 142 8.21 -0.88 -2.93
CA VAL A 142 7.67 0.27 -2.17
C VAL A 142 8.14 0.22 -0.72
N ALA A 143 8.16 -0.95 -0.08
CA ALA A 143 8.68 -1.11 1.29
C ALA A 143 10.16 -0.68 1.41
N ILE A 144 11.00 -0.98 0.42
CA ILE A 144 12.37 -0.46 0.36
C ILE A 144 12.37 1.07 0.29
N GLY A 145 11.46 1.64 -0.50
CA GLY A 145 11.30 3.09 -0.61
C GLY A 145 10.91 3.75 0.72
N VAL A 146 10.02 3.10 1.49
CA VAL A 146 9.66 3.56 2.85
C VAL A 146 10.87 3.56 3.77
N LEU A 147 11.62 2.45 3.83
CA LEU A 147 12.82 2.35 4.67
C LEU A 147 13.85 3.42 4.30
N ALA A 148 14.08 3.65 3.00
CA ALA A 148 14.98 4.70 2.54
C ALA A 148 14.48 6.09 2.95
N GLY A 149 13.17 6.37 2.83
CA GLY A 149 12.56 7.64 3.22
C GLY A 149 12.68 7.90 4.72
N ILE A 150 12.45 6.91 5.57
CA ILE A 150 12.60 7.04 7.03
C ILE A 150 14.06 7.32 7.43
N TYR A 151 15.02 6.76 6.70
CA TYR A 151 16.45 6.94 7.00
C TYR A 151 16.97 8.32 6.55
N LEU A 152 16.37 8.89 5.51
CA LEU A 152 16.80 10.17 4.93
C LEU A 152 16.07 11.39 5.51
N GLY A 153 14.93 11.22 6.19
CA GLY A 153 14.13 12.27 6.82
C GLY A 153 14.38 12.41 8.28
#